data_2ecf90bea5b23e905d902aff936806f7
#
_entry.id   2ecf90bea5b23e905d902aff936806f7
#
_cell.length_a   1.000
_cell.length_b   1.000
_cell.length_c   1.000
_cell.angle_alpha   90.00
_cell.angle_beta   90.00
_cell.angle_gamma   90.00
#
_symmetry.space_group_name_H-M   'P 1'
#
loop_
_entity.id
_entity.type
_entity.pdbx_description
1 polymer ?
#
loop_
_entity_poly.entity_id
_entity_poly.type
_entity_poly.pdbx_seq_one_letter_code
_entity_poly.pdbx_strand_id
1 'polypeptide(L)'
;NCIEQGIETKICWQPLPMMVHMMMQATWHQPMKDIMELAIEGENNTDILNASVFGGFSYADIPHVSLSVLTVEPVKNHLGKGLVSQICAMAWERRYDFIYTPLPLSDSIEKAKKIESYPVLIVDHGDNTGSGGSADDMSVLDEMLRQGLSGIIVAPIRDPETVDRLIDCGEGNEITLTAV
;
A
#
# COMPACT_ATOMS: atom_id res chain seq x y z
N ASN A 1 5.93 24.62 18.10
CA ASN A 1 7.19 23.94 17.80
C ASN A 1 7.94 23.61 19.10
N CYS A 2 8.16 22.30 19.38
CA CYS A 2 8.79 21.82 20.61
C CYS A 2 10.22 22.36 20.79
N ILE A 3 10.97 22.48 19.71
CA ILE A 3 12.36 22.97 19.73
C ILE A 3 12.41 24.44 20.17
N GLU A 4 11.57 25.30 19.59
CA GLU A 4 11.52 26.72 19.93
C GLU A 4 11.06 26.98 21.36
N GLN A 5 10.20 26.09 21.88
CA GLN A 5 9.66 26.19 23.24
C GLN A 5 10.49 25.45 24.27
N GLY A 6 11.58 24.77 23.87
CA GLY A 6 12.44 23.99 24.75
C GLY A 6 11.71 22.80 25.42
N ILE A 7 10.68 22.23 24.75
CA ILE A 7 9.93 21.10 25.29
C ILE A 7 10.72 19.81 25.09
N GLU A 8 11.15 19.20 26.17
CA GLU A 8 11.73 17.85 26.13
C GLU A 8 10.63 16.81 25.88
N THR A 9 10.87 15.92 24.93
CA THR A 9 9.90 14.89 24.50
C THR A 9 10.44 13.49 24.74
N LYS A 10 9.53 12.55 24.91
CA LYS A 10 9.81 11.11 24.93
C LYS A 10 8.92 10.37 23.95
N ILE A 11 9.38 9.20 23.55
CA ILE A 11 8.70 8.31 22.63
C ILE A 11 8.21 7.08 23.40
N CYS A 12 6.95 6.69 23.16
CA CYS A 12 6.44 5.37 23.50
C CYS A 12 6.19 4.63 22.19
N TRP A 13 6.74 3.42 22.06
CA TRP A 13 6.61 2.63 20.84
C TRP A 13 6.34 1.16 21.17
N GLN A 14 5.51 0.52 20.34
CA GLN A 14 5.22 -0.91 20.46
C GLN A 14 4.99 -1.52 19.08
N PRO A 15 5.76 -2.55 18.69
CA PRO A 15 5.46 -3.39 17.53
C PRO A 15 4.44 -4.46 17.90
N LEU A 16 3.66 -4.90 16.93
CA LEU A 16 2.78 -6.06 17.03
C LEU A 16 3.32 -7.23 16.20
N PRO A 17 3.19 -8.47 16.66
CA PRO A 17 3.62 -9.64 15.89
C PRO A 17 2.62 -9.96 14.78
N MET A 18 2.34 -8.98 13.91
CA MET A 18 1.45 -9.11 12.78
C MET A 18 1.96 -8.32 11.59
N MET A 19 1.84 -8.90 10.40
CA MET A 19 2.15 -8.28 9.13
C MET A 19 0.84 -7.97 8.40
N VAL A 20 0.70 -6.72 7.97
CA VAL A 20 -0.52 -6.21 7.33
C VAL A 20 -0.31 -6.15 5.83
N HIS A 21 -1.22 -6.74 5.06
CA HIS A 21 -1.18 -6.62 3.61
C HIS A 21 -1.30 -5.16 3.17
N MET A 22 -0.52 -4.73 2.17
CA MET A 22 -0.47 -3.34 1.72
C MET A 22 -1.86 -2.78 1.36
N MET A 23 -2.71 -3.58 0.71
CA MET A 23 -4.06 -3.18 0.32
C MET A 23 -5.01 -2.93 1.51
N MET A 24 -4.64 -3.39 2.71
CA MET A 24 -5.43 -3.20 3.94
C MET A 24 -4.91 -2.03 4.80
N GLN A 25 -3.93 -1.26 4.30
CA GLN A 25 -3.35 -0.13 5.03
C GLN A 25 -3.98 1.22 4.66
N ALA A 26 -4.96 1.24 3.75
CA ALA A 26 -5.65 2.47 3.37
C ALA A 26 -6.44 3.05 4.56
N THR A 27 -6.11 4.28 4.93
CA THR A 27 -6.62 4.94 6.15
C THR A 27 -8.10 5.32 6.08
N TRP A 28 -8.73 5.25 4.91
CA TRP A 28 -10.16 5.49 4.69
C TRP A 28 -11.00 4.20 4.63
N HIS A 29 -10.36 3.02 4.74
CA HIS A 29 -11.01 1.72 4.76
C HIS A 29 -10.80 1.00 6.09
N GLN A 30 -11.78 0.20 6.46
CA GLN A 30 -11.67 -0.71 7.59
C GLN A 30 -10.63 -1.82 7.33
N PRO A 31 -9.88 -2.25 8.34
CA PRO A 31 -9.93 -1.85 9.76
C PRO A 31 -9.05 -0.62 10.08
N MET A 32 -8.17 -0.19 9.17
CA MET A 32 -7.21 0.89 9.41
C MET A 32 -7.88 2.22 9.76
N LYS A 33 -9.06 2.48 9.20
CA LYS A 33 -9.81 3.71 9.48
C LYS A 33 -10.04 3.94 10.97
N ASP A 34 -10.63 2.97 11.68
CA ASP A 34 -10.92 3.13 13.11
C ASP A 34 -9.65 3.24 13.96
N ILE A 35 -8.60 2.54 13.55
CA ILE A 35 -7.29 2.61 14.20
C ILE A 35 -6.68 4.01 14.07
N MET A 36 -6.79 4.62 12.89
CA MET A 36 -6.32 5.98 12.65
C MET A 36 -7.20 7.02 13.36
N GLU A 37 -8.51 6.82 13.40
CA GLU A 37 -9.43 7.68 14.14
C GLU A 37 -9.07 7.70 15.62
N LEU A 38 -8.80 6.54 16.23
CA LEU A 38 -8.35 6.46 17.63
C LEU A 38 -7.02 7.19 17.87
N ALA A 39 -6.08 7.09 16.93
CA ALA A 39 -4.80 7.83 17.02
C ALA A 39 -5.02 9.34 16.96
N ILE A 40 -5.84 9.82 16.01
CA ILE A 40 -6.18 11.24 15.83
C ILE A 40 -6.95 11.78 17.05
N GLU A 41 -7.89 11.03 17.58
CA GLU A 41 -8.61 11.40 18.81
C GLU A 41 -7.65 11.51 20.00
N GLY A 42 -6.68 10.62 20.10
CA GLY A 42 -5.64 10.67 21.12
C GLY A 42 -4.81 11.94 21.04
N GLU A 43 -4.42 12.38 19.85
CA GLU A 43 -3.73 13.65 19.64
C GLU A 43 -4.60 14.87 20.01
N ASN A 44 -5.85 14.88 19.56
CA ASN A 44 -6.74 16.05 19.71
C ASN A 44 -7.23 16.26 21.15
N ASN A 45 -7.36 15.19 21.92
CA ASN A 45 -8.00 15.24 23.25
C ASN A 45 -7.02 15.13 24.41
N THR A 46 -5.71 15.07 24.14
CA THR A 46 -4.69 14.93 25.17
C THR A 46 -3.47 15.81 24.89
N ASP A 47 -2.51 15.78 25.81
CA ASP A 47 -1.20 16.43 25.63
C ASP A 47 -0.20 15.54 24.85
N ILE A 48 -0.67 14.57 24.07
CA ILE A 48 0.16 13.80 23.15
C ILE A 48 0.45 14.67 21.92
N LEU A 49 1.72 14.81 21.57
CA LEU A 49 2.17 15.69 20.48
C LEU A 49 2.03 15.01 19.11
N ASN A 50 2.12 13.70 19.07
CA ASN A 50 1.94 12.91 17.85
C ASN A 50 1.60 11.46 18.20
N ALA A 51 0.69 10.85 17.44
CA ALA A 51 0.42 9.43 17.44
C ALA A 51 0.50 8.89 16.01
N SER A 52 1.40 7.94 15.75
CA SER A 52 1.63 7.37 14.43
C SER A 52 1.39 5.88 14.44
N VAL A 53 0.71 5.39 13.40
CA VAL A 53 0.50 3.97 13.13
C VAL A 53 1.21 3.60 11.84
N PHE A 54 2.14 2.68 11.91
CA PHE A 54 2.92 2.18 10.78
C PHE A 54 2.43 0.77 10.44
N GLY A 55 1.87 0.58 9.26
CA GLY A 55 1.41 -0.74 8.80
C GLY A 55 2.54 -1.72 8.50
N GLY A 56 3.73 -1.19 8.24
CA GLY A 56 4.87 -1.96 7.73
C GLY A 56 4.75 -2.22 6.22
N PHE A 57 5.87 -2.55 5.58
CA PHE A 57 5.91 -2.88 4.16
C PHE A 57 5.98 -4.41 4.00
N SER A 58 4.83 -5.05 3.83
CA SER A 58 4.70 -6.50 3.84
C SER A 58 5.40 -7.24 2.68
N TYR A 59 5.81 -6.51 1.64
CA TYR A 59 6.60 -7.08 0.54
C TYR A 59 8.11 -7.05 0.82
N ALA A 60 8.55 -6.37 1.87
CA ALA A 60 9.94 -6.42 2.29
C ALA A 60 10.21 -7.71 3.07
N ASP A 61 11.17 -8.49 2.61
CA ASP A 61 11.64 -9.70 3.31
C ASP A 61 12.66 -9.33 4.38
N ILE A 62 12.16 -8.73 5.45
CA ILE A 62 12.99 -8.32 6.61
C ILE A 62 12.37 -8.82 7.92
N PRO A 63 13.20 -9.20 8.91
CA PRO A 63 12.73 -9.81 10.16
C PRO A 63 11.83 -8.94 11.03
N HIS A 64 11.86 -7.63 10.83
CA HIS A 64 11.18 -6.65 11.70
C HIS A 64 9.97 -5.99 11.04
N VAL A 65 9.52 -6.46 9.88
CA VAL A 65 8.30 -5.94 9.27
C VAL A 65 7.09 -6.27 10.13
N SER A 66 6.42 -5.23 10.62
CA SER A 66 5.24 -5.40 11.48
C SER A 66 4.41 -4.13 11.52
N LEU A 67 3.13 -4.26 11.90
CA LEU A 67 2.39 -3.09 12.36
C LEU A 67 2.99 -2.61 13.68
N SER A 68 3.22 -1.32 13.78
CA SER A 68 3.72 -0.71 15.00
C SER A 68 3.06 0.64 15.27
N VAL A 69 3.01 1.00 16.54
CA VAL A 69 2.40 2.25 17.03
C VAL A 69 3.44 3.03 17.81
N LEU A 70 3.49 4.33 17.57
CA LEU A 70 4.39 5.25 18.22
C LEU A 70 3.63 6.49 18.68
N THR A 71 3.93 6.96 19.89
CA THR A 71 3.48 8.28 20.35
C THR A 71 4.67 9.12 20.82
N VAL A 72 4.52 10.43 20.63
CA VAL A 72 5.46 11.44 21.16
C VAL A 72 4.71 12.30 22.16
N GLU A 73 5.25 12.45 23.34
CA GLU A 73 4.68 13.29 24.40
C GLU A 73 5.76 14.06 25.16
N PRO A 74 5.44 15.18 25.85
CA PRO A 74 6.34 15.83 26.77
C PRO A 74 6.82 14.85 27.85
N VAL A 75 8.10 14.92 28.25
CA VAL A 75 8.69 13.98 29.22
C VAL A 75 7.89 13.87 30.52
N LYS A 76 7.27 14.98 30.95
CA LYS A 76 6.45 15.06 32.17
C LYS A 76 5.11 14.31 32.07
N ASN A 77 4.63 13.99 30.87
CA ASN A 77 3.36 13.32 30.64
C ASN A 77 3.53 11.80 30.67
N HIS A 78 2.45 11.06 30.85
CA HIS A 78 2.44 9.59 30.92
C HIS A 78 1.24 8.97 30.19
N LEU A 79 0.72 9.66 29.16
CA LEU A 79 -0.48 9.26 28.42
C LEU A 79 -0.15 8.38 27.22
N GLY A 80 1.02 8.59 26.60
CA GLY A 80 1.42 7.94 25.37
C GLY A 80 1.42 6.42 25.43
N LYS A 81 1.90 5.83 26.54
CA LYS A 81 1.88 4.37 26.74
C LYS A 81 0.45 3.81 26.75
N GLY A 82 -0.50 4.54 27.36
CA GLY A 82 -1.91 4.15 27.40
C GLY A 82 -2.53 4.11 26.00
N LEU A 83 -2.31 5.19 25.22
CA LEU A 83 -2.82 5.29 23.85
C LEU A 83 -2.19 4.22 22.94
N VAL A 84 -0.86 4.02 23.00
CA VAL A 84 -0.18 2.95 22.25
C VAL A 84 -0.80 1.59 22.55
N SER A 85 -1.05 1.29 23.84
CA SER A 85 -1.64 0.02 24.23
C SER A 85 -3.08 -0.15 23.71
N GLN A 86 -3.89 0.92 23.69
CA GLN A 86 -5.26 0.89 23.17
C GLN A 86 -5.28 0.65 21.66
N ILE A 87 -4.44 1.38 20.91
CA ILE A 87 -4.33 1.23 19.46
C ILE A 87 -3.83 -0.19 19.10
N CYS A 88 -2.79 -0.67 19.80
CA CYS A 88 -2.26 -2.02 19.63
C CYS A 88 -3.30 -3.10 19.93
N ALA A 89 -4.09 -2.94 21.01
CA ALA A 89 -5.15 -3.87 21.34
C ALA A 89 -6.22 -3.92 20.25
N MET A 90 -6.71 -2.77 19.77
CA MET A 90 -7.68 -2.69 18.68
C MET A 90 -7.16 -3.35 17.41
N ALA A 91 -5.92 -3.08 17.02
CA ALA A 91 -5.30 -3.68 15.84
C ALA A 91 -5.18 -5.21 15.98
N TRP A 92 -4.78 -5.68 17.17
CA TRP A 92 -4.65 -7.11 17.43
C TRP A 92 -5.99 -7.86 17.46
N GLU A 93 -6.99 -7.29 18.07
CA GLU A 93 -8.36 -7.84 18.08
C GLU A 93 -8.90 -7.99 16.67
N ARG A 94 -8.62 -7.01 15.81
CA ARG A 94 -9.05 -6.98 14.41
C ARG A 94 -8.03 -7.56 13.42
N ARG A 95 -7.01 -8.29 13.87
CA ARG A 95 -5.92 -8.80 13.01
C ARG A 95 -6.38 -9.62 11.81
N TYR A 96 -7.51 -10.31 11.92
CA TYR A 96 -8.07 -11.10 10.82
C TYR A 96 -8.78 -10.24 9.77
N ASP A 97 -9.22 -9.03 10.12
CA ASP A 97 -9.81 -8.09 9.18
C ASP A 97 -8.74 -7.51 8.22
N PHE A 98 -7.46 -7.66 8.55
CA PHE A 98 -6.34 -7.26 7.70
C PHE A 98 -5.94 -8.30 6.65
N ILE A 99 -6.63 -9.44 6.62
CA ILE A 99 -6.37 -10.46 5.60
C ILE A 99 -6.99 -9.98 4.28
N TYR A 100 -6.15 -9.81 3.28
CA TYR A 100 -6.57 -9.47 1.93
C TYR A 100 -6.70 -10.73 1.08
N THR A 101 -7.86 -10.92 0.48
CA THR A 101 -8.11 -12.02 -0.45
C THR A 101 -8.45 -11.41 -1.81
N PRO A 102 -7.51 -11.39 -2.77
CA PRO A 102 -7.77 -10.87 -4.11
C PRO A 102 -8.75 -11.76 -4.87
N LEU A 103 -9.50 -11.17 -5.76
CA LEU A 103 -10.23 -11.95 -6.76
C LEU A 103 -9.22 -12.62 -7.72
N PRO A 104 -9.54 -13.80 -8.28
CA PRO A 104 -8.79 -14.33 -9.41
C PRO A 104 -8.65 -13.29 -10.52
N LEU A 105 -7.53 -13.30 -11.23
CA LEU A 105 -7.28 -12.34 -12.30
C LEU A 105 -8.37 -12.36 -13.37
N SER A 106 -8.78 -13.55 -13.80
CA SER A 106 -9.87 -13.74 -14.76
C SER A 106 -11.17 -13.06 -14.33
N ASP A 107 -11.55 -13.21 -13.06
CA ASP A 107 -12.78 -12.65 -12.52
C ASP A 107 -12.68 -11.12 -12.38
N SER A 108 -11.49 -10.63 -12.08
CA SER A 108 -11.21 -9.20 -12.01
C SER A 108 -11.38 -8.53 -13.38
N ILE A 109 -10.84 -9.16 -14.43
CA ILE A 109 -10.99 -8.67 -15.82
C ILE A 109 -12.45 -8.78 -16.28
N GLU A 110 -13.11 -9.89 -15.99
CA GLU A 110 -14.54 -10.05 -16.32
C GLU A 110 -15.42 -8.99 -15.63
N LYS A 111 -15.10 -8.66 -14.38
CA LYS A 111 -15.77 -7.60 -13.63
C LYS A 111 -15.51 -6.23 -14.26
N ALA A 112 -14.26 -5.94 -14.66
CA ALA A 112 -13.91 -4.69 -15.33
C ALA A 112 -14.68 -4.49 -16.63
N LYS A 113 -14.89 -5.55 -17.45
CA LYS A 113 -15.71 -5.51 -18.69
C LYS A 113 -17.16 -5.10 -18.48
N LYS A 114 -17.70 -5.34 -17.29
CA LYS A 114 -19.11 -5.02 -16.97
C LYS A 114 -19.31 -3.58 -16.48
N ILE A 115 -18.21 -2.82 -16.29
CA ILE A 115 -18.29 -1.42 -15.86
C ILE A 115 -18.64 -0.54 -17.06
N GLU A 116 -19.73 0.22 -16.95
CA GLU A 116 -20.22 1.12 -18.01
C GLU A 116 -19.55 2.50 -17.98
N SER A 117 -18.86 2.84 -16.90
CA SER A 117 -18.14 4.12 -16.74
C SER A 117 -16.70 3.99 -17.20
N TYR A 118 -16.21 4.92 -18.00
CA TYR A 118 -14.86 4.90 -18.56
C TYR A 118 -14.06 6.16 -18.17
N PRO A 119 -12.73 6.09 -18.11
CA PRO A 119 -11.88 4.88 -18.24
C PRO A 119 -11.98 3.96 -17.01
N VAL A 120 -11.77 2.65 -17.19
CA VAL A 120 -11.62 1.69 -16.11
C VAL A 120 -10.13 1.51 -15.84
N LEU A 121 -9.70 1.78 -14.61
CA LEU A 121 -8.32 1.58 -14.17
C LEU A 121 -8.19 0.22 -13.49
N ILE A 122 -7.32 -0.62 -14.03
CA ILE A 122 -6.89 -1.88 -13.41
C ILE A 122 -5.47 -1.66 -12.88
N VAL A 123 -5.29 -1.89 -11.60
CA VAL A 123 -3.99 -1.65 -10.93
C VAL A 123 -3.37 -2.98 -10.57
N ASP A 124 -2.23 -3.26 -11.17
CA ASP A 124 -1.36 -4.33 -10.71
C ASP A 124 -0.51 -3.80 -9.55
N HIS A 125 -0.80 -4.25 -8.34
CA HIS A 125 -0.05 -3.86 -7.16
C HIS A 125 1.10 -4.84 -6.83
N GLY A 126 1.17 -5.99 -7.48
CA GLY A 126 2.25 -6.97 -7.35
C GLY A 126 3.50 -6.54 -8.10
N ASP A 127 3.33 -6.10 -9.36
CA ASP A 127 4.42 -5.61 -10.21
C ASP A 127 4.47 -4.07 -10.29
N ASN A 128 4.28 -3.41 -9.16
CA ASN A 128 4.30 -1.96 -9.07
C ASN A 128 5.72 -1.42 -8.85
N THR A 129 6.24 -0.63 -9.79
CA THR A 129 7.57 0.00 -9.70
C THR A 129 7.73 0.89 -8.47
N GLY A 130 6.68 1.56 -8.02
CA GLY A 130 6.67 2.35 -6.78
C GLY A 130 6.86 1.51 -5.51
N SER A 131 6.61 0.21 -5.60
CA SER A 131 6.81 -0.77 -4.52
C SER A 131 8.00 -1.70 -4.76
N GLY A 132 8.82 -1.44 -5.77
CA GLY A 132 10.01 -2.23 -6.10
C GLY A 132 9.76 -3.36 -7.11
N GLY A 133 8.58 -3.42 -7.74
CA GLY A 133 8.30 -4.32 -8.87
C GLY A 133 9.12 -3.95 -10.11
N SER A 134 9.38 -4.93 -10.97
CA SER A 134 10.20 -4.79 -12.19
C SER A 134 9.46 -4.17 -13.36
N ALA A 135 8.13 -4.18 -13.36
CA ALA A 135 7.23 -3.75 -14.43
C ALA A 135 7.41 -4.58 -15.73
N ASP A 136 7.59 -5.86 -15.59
CA ASP A 136 7.78 -6.81 -16.70
C ASP A 136 6.81 -8.02 -16.63
N ASP A 137 5.86 -8.03 -15.72
CA ASP A 137 4.81 -9.05 -15.67
C ASP A 137 3.67 -8.71 -16.65
N MET A 138 3.53 -9.52 -17.69
CA MET A 138 2.48 -9.36 -18.71
C MET A 138 1.18 -10.12 -18.40
N SER A 139 1.07 -10.78 -17.25
CA SER A 139 -0.08 -11.63 -16.90
C SER A 139 -1.43 -10.90 -17.02
N VAL A 140 -1.48 -9.64 -16.60
CA VAL A 140 -2.71 -8.84 -16.67
C VAL A 140 -3.08 -8.51 -18.12
N LEU A 141 -2.10 -8.12 -18.92
CA LEU A 141 -2.31 -7.83 -20.34
C LEU A 141 -2.73 -9.10 -21.12
N ASP A 142 -2.05 -10.23 -20.86
CA ASP A 142 -2.38 -11.51 -21.50
C ASP A 142 -3.82 -11.93 -21.21
N GLU A 143 -4.25 -11.83 -19.96
CA GLU A 143 -5.62 -12.14 -19.57
C GLU A 143 -6.64 -11.19 -20.20
N MET A 144 -6.34 -9.89 -20.32
CA MET A 144 -7.19 -8.92 -21.02
C MET A 144 -7.37 -9.30 -22.49
N LEU A 145 -6.27 -9.63 -23.19
CA LEU A 145 -6.29 -10.04 -24.59
C LEU A 145 -7.03 -11.38 -24.77
N ARG A 146 -6.78 -12.34 -23.88
CA ARG A 146 -7.47 -13.65 -23.86
C ARG A 146 -8.98 -13.49 -23.71
N GLN A 147 -9.43 -12.50 -22.95
CA GLN A 147 -10.85 -12.20 -22.80
C GLN A 147 -11.40 -11.27 -23.91
N GLY A 148 -10.60 -10.93 -24.92
CA GLY A 148 -11.03 -10.16 -26.08
C GLY A 148 -11.25 -8.67 -25.83
N LEU A 149 -10.58 -8.09 -24.83
CA LEU A 149 -10.64 -6.65 -24.61
C LEU A 149 -9.89 -5.90 -25.73
N SER A 150 -10.38 -4.69 -26.03
CA SER A 150 -9.75 -3.74 -26.96
C SER A 150 -9.72 -2.35 -26.34
N GLY A 151 -8.94 -1.43 -26.91
CA GLY A 151 -8.79 -0.09 -26.36
C GLY A 151 -8.02 -0.07 -25.03
N ILE A 152 -7.06 -0.99 -24.89
CA ILE A 152 -6.22 -1.15 -23.69
C ILE A 152 -5.02 -0.22 -23.79
N ILE A 153 -4.67 0.40 -22.67
CA ILE A 153 -3.40 1.11 -22.47
C ILE A 153 -2.71 0.47 -21.27
N VAL A 154 -1.49 0.00 -21.44
CA VAL A 154 -0.66 -0.57 -20.36
C VAL A 154 0.58 0.27 -20.16
N ALA A 155 0.89 0.63 -18.95
CA ALA A 155 2.09 1.40 -18.59
C ALA A 155 2.35 1.34 -17.08
N PRO A 156 3.63 1.37 -16.67
CA PRO A 156 4.82 1.20 -17.49
C PRO A 156 5.07 -0.28 -17.83
N ILE A 157 5.82 -0.52 -18.92
CA ILE A 157 6.40 -1.83 -19.22
C ILE A 157 7.91 -1.63 -19.33
N ARG A 158 8.67 -2.46 -18.62
CA ARG A 158 10.12 -2.44 -18.67
C ARG A 158 10.63 -3.58 -19.54
N ASP A 159 10.94 -3.28 -20.79
CA ASP A 159 11.53 -4.21 -21.75
C ASP A 159 12.58 -3.48 -22.61
N PRO A 160 13.83 -3.35 -22.10
CA PRO A 160 14.89 -2.62 -22.81
C PRO A 160 15.22 -3.23 -24.17
N GLU A 161 15.20 -4.55 -24.29
CA GLU A 161 15.52 -5.23 -25.56
C GLU A 161 14.49 -4.91 -26.64
N THR A 162 13.22 -4.95 -26.29
CA THR A 162 12.14 -4.54 -27.20
C THR A 162 12.25 -3.07 -27.60
N VAL A 163 12.61 -2.19 -26.67
CA VAL A 163 12.84 -0.76 -26.97
C VAL A 163 13.98 -0.57 -27.97
N ASP A 164 15.12 -1.23 -27.78
CA ASP A 164 16.25 -1.15 -28.70
C ASP A 164 15.86 -1.64 -30.10
N ARG A 165 15.15 -2.76 -30.21
CA ARG A 165 14.67 -3.30 -31.49
C ARG A 165 13.66 -2.39 -32.17
N LEU A 166 12.80 -1.69 -31.42
CA LEU A 166 11.86 -0.71 -31.98
C LEU A 166 12.61 0.53 -32.52
N ILE A 167 13.63 0.99 -31.81
CA ILE A 167 14.49 2.11 -32.29
C ILE A 167 15.20 1.72 -33.59
N ASP A 168 15.78 0.54 -33.64
CA ASP A 168 16.48 0.04 -34.84
C ASP A 168 15.52 -0.15 -36.03
N CYS A 169 14.29 -0.56 -35.76
CA CYS A 169 13.27 -0.70 -36.81
C CYS A 169 12.89 0.64 -37.44
N GLY A 170 12.84 1.71 -36.66
CA GLY A 170 12.50 3.06 -37.10
C GLY A 170 11.02 3.32 -37.26
N GLU A 171 10.65 4.60 -37.32
CA GLU A 171 9.27 5.04 -37.43
C GLU A 171 8.60 4.59 -38.74
N GLY A 172 7.34 4.18 -38.65
CA GLY A 172 6.50 3.77 -39.79
C GLY A 172 6.79 2.34 -40.30
N ASN A 173 7.70 1.62 -39.71
CA ASN A 173 7.98 0.23 -40.02
C ASN A 173 7.26 -0.71 -39.03
N GLU A 174 7.02 -1.95 -39.49
CA GLU A 174 6.42 -3.00 -38.68
C GLU A 174 7.47 -4.03 -38.21
N ILE A 175 7.38 -4.45 -36.99
CA ILE A 175 8.22 -5.48 -36.41
C ILE A 175 7.40 -6.43 -35.53
N THR A 176 7.70 -7.72 -35.60
CA THR A 176 7.13 -8.71 -34.67
C THR A 176 8.07 -8.87 -33.48
N LEU A 177 7.53 -8.69 -32.31
CA LEU A 177 8.23 -8.80 -31.04
C LEU A 177 7.56 -9.86 -30.16
N THR A 178 8.37 -10.49 -29.32
CA THR A 178 7.87 -11.26 -28.17
C THR A 178 8.10 -10.35 -26.97
N ALA A 179 7.03 -9.84 -26.39
CA ALA A 179 7.11 -9.08 -25.13
C ALA A 179 7.46 -10.02 -23.99
N VAL A 180 8.12 -9.52 -22.97
CA VAL A 180 8.60 -10.24 -21.77
C VAL A 180 7.49 -10.97 -21.06
#